data_153397cb7a9bfd19c4c9642ed5f126b7
#
_entry.id   153397cb7a9bfd19c4c9642ed5f126b7
#
_cell.length_a   1.000
_cell.length_b   1.000
_cell.length_c   1.000
_cell.angle_alpha   90.00
_cell.angle_beta   90.00
_cell.angle_gamma   90.00
#
_symmetry.space_group_name_H-M   'P 1'
#
loop_
_entity.id
_entity.type
_entity.pdbx_description
1 polymer ?
#
loop_
_entity_poly.entity_id
_entity_poly.type
_entity_poly.pdbx_seq_one_letter_code
_entity_poly.pdbx_strand_id
1 'polypeptide(L)'
;MSGGRSARSRSDICFGAIVLLSILVSANLIQIFEEEYRLLRPRAPIPVIGIRFRRFTSLNTTIRLRQGKIFVSLSDLMEGAPESVLHAIAHILLAKLYREPVEPSQNLRFKRFTTSSAVTRQIDMIRHTRGSKRYSGPQGRFYDLEEVFDSLNARFFSGLLGRPDLTWSEGMSKRSLGHYDAAHNVIVVSRVFDRPSSPRYAIEYLLYHEMLHLKHPVRMRGLRRCVHSREFKSEEALFPQLREALAFIKRL
;
A
#
# COMPACT_ATOMS: atom_id res chain seq x y z
N MET A 1 -3.65 28.21 -57.99
CA MET A 1 -2.57 27.55 -57.20
C MET A 1 -2.78 27.91 -55.75
N SER A 2 -3.44 27.03 -55.01
CA SER A 2 -3.83 27.26 -53.62
C SER A 2 -3.09 26.25 -52.77
N GLY A 3 -2.11 26.77 -52.02
CA GLY A 3 -1.28 25.98 -51.10
C GLY A 3 -1.96 25.79 -49.74
N GLY A 4 -2.57 24.63 -49.51
CA GLY A 4 -3.07 24.24 -48.21
C GLY A 4 -1.96 23.89 -47.23
N ARG A 5 -1.69 24.78 -46.26
CA ARG A 5 -0.87 24.44 -45.08
C ARG A 5 -1.72 23.66 -44.09
N SER A 6 -1.47 22.35 -44.00
CA SER A 6 -2.01 21.49 -42.96
C SER A 6 -1.54 21.95 -41.58
N ALA A 7 -2.44 22.44 -40.77
CA ALA A 7 -2.21 22.74 -39.37
C ALA A 7 -2.11 21.43 -38.60
N ARG A 8 -0.90 21.02 -38.20
CA ARG A 8 -0.73 19.92 -37.26
C ARG A 8 -1.42 20.30 -35.94
N SER A 9 -2.33 19.45 -35.50
CA SER A 9 -3.14 19.64 -34.29
C SER A 9 -2.24 19.73 -33.04
N ARG A 10 -2.59 20.63 -32.11
CA ARG A 10 -1.92 20.77 -30.81
C ARG A 10 -1.91 19.46 -30.00
N SER A 11 -2.86 18.55 -30.26
CA SER A 11 -2.95 17.21 -29.67
C SER A 11 -1.80 16.28 -30.11
N ASP A 12 -1.39 16.36 -31.37
CA ASP A 12 -0.30 15.49 -31.91
C ASP A 12 1.07 15.88 -31.36
N ILE A 13 1.27 17.18 -31.08
CA ILE A 13 2.51 17.70 -30.48
C ILE A 13 2.62 17.29 -29.01
N CYS A 14 1.50 17.34 -28.26
CA CYS A 14 1.48 16.87 -26.86
C CYS A 14 1.71 15.37 -26.76
N PHE A 15 1.11 14.55 -27.63
CA PHE A 15 1.29 13.10 -27.61
C PHE A 15 2.73 12.70 -27.94
N GLY A 16 3.34 13.32 -28.94
CA GLY A 16 4.76 13.11 -29.30
C GLY A 16 5.72 13.49 -28.17
N ALA A 17 5.47 14.59 -27.46
CA ALA A 17 6.30 15.03 -26.34
C ALA A 17 6.21 14.06 -25.14
N ILE A 18 5.03 13.54 -24.83
CA ILE A 18 4.83 12.57 -23.73
C ILE A 18 5.53 11.25 -24.05
N VAL A 19 5.46 10.77 -25.29
CA VAL A 19 6.13 9.54 -25.72
C VAL A 19 7.65 9.71 -25.69
N LEU A 20 8.19 10.82 -26.18
CA LEU A 20 9.63 11.14 -26.12
C LEU A 20 10.14 11.25 -24.68
N LEU A 21 9.39 11.90 -23.80
CA LEU A 21 9.76 12.01 -22.38
C LEU A 21 9.78 10.64 -21.69
N SER A 22 8.81 9.79 -21.98
CA SER A 22 8.74 8.42 -21.46
C SER A 22 9.90 7.55 -21.95
N ILE A 23 10.33 7.70 -23.20
CA ILE A 23 11.50 7.00 -23.76
C ILE A 23 12.80 7.48 -23.11
N LEU A 24 12.97 8.78 -22.92
CA LEU A 24 14.15 9.37 -22.28
C LEU A 24 14.27 8.95 -20.81
N VAL A 25 13.18 9.00 -20.07
CA VAL A 25 13.14 8.55 -18.66
C VAL A 25 13.45 7.06 -18.55
N SER A 26 12.97 6.25 -19.48
CA SER A 26 13.27 4.82 -19.52
C SER A 26 14.73 4.53 -19.85
N ALA A 27 15.35 5.29 -20.76
CA ALA A 27 16.76 5.14 -21.12
C ALA A 27 17.69 5.49 -19.94
N ASN A 28 17.46 6.63 -19.29
CA ASN A 28 18.22 7.00 -18.08
C ASN A 28 18.07 5.94 -16.96
N LEU A 29 16.86 5.42 -16.75
CA LEU A 29 16.63 4.42 -15.73
C LEU A 29 17.32 3.08 -16.03
N ILE A 30 17.39 2.67 -17.31
CA ILE A 30 18.15 1.47 -17.71
C ILE A 30 19.63 1.68 -17.38
N GLN A 31 20.21 2.84 -17.71
CA GLN A 31 21.59 3.18 -17.39
C GLN A 31 21.86 3.09 -15.88
N ILE A 32 20.99 3.64 -15.04
CA ILE A 32 21.08 3.55 -13.57
C ILE A 32 21.13 2.08 -13.11
N PHE A 33 20.26 1.23 -13.66
CA PHE A 33 20.26 -0.20 -13.32
C PHE A 33 21.52 -0.93 -13.78
N GLU A 34 22.10 -0.56 -14.94
CA GLU A 34 23.35 -1.12 -15.42
C GLU A 34 24.53 -0.69 -14.55
N GLU A 35 24.58 0.57 -14.12
CA GLU A 35 25.60 1.08 -13.20
C GLU A 35 25.57 0.34 -11.87
N GLU A 36 24.38 0.23 -11.25
CA GLU A 36 24.21 -0.53 -10.00
C GLU A 36 24.52 -2.02 -10.17
N TYR A 37 24.22 -2.60 -11.36
CA TYR A 37 24.60 -3.98 -11.65
C TYR A 37 26.11 -4.15 -11.69
N ARG A 38 26.85 -3.24 -12.36
CA ARG A 38 28.32 -3.28 -12.40
C ARG A 38 28.94 -3.18 -11.01
N LEU A 39 28.38 -2.33 -10.15
CA LEU A 39 28.84 -2.21 -8.75
C LEU A 39 28.65 -3.51 -7.96
N LEU A 40 27.50 -4.15 -8.09
CA LEU A 40 27.21 -5.41 -7.41
C LEU A 40 27.90 -6.63 -8.01
N ARG A 41 28.10 -6.66 -9.33
CA ARG A 41 28.61 -7.81 -10.08
C ARG A 41 29.68 -7.42 -11.11
N PRO A 42 30.83 -6.89 -10.67
CA PRO A 42 31.83 -6.26 -11.57
C PRO A 42 32.44 -7.22 -12.60
N ARG A 43 32.40 -8.54 -12.34
CA ARG A 43 32.96 -9.54 -13.25
C ARG A 43 31.91 -10.23 -14.13
N ALA A 44 30.63 -9.93 -13.95
CA ALA A 44 29.56 -10.58 -14.70
C ALA A 44 29.15 -9.73 -15.91
N PRO A 45 28.80 -10.33 -17.05
CA PRO A 45 28.26 -9.60 -18.19
C PRO A 45 26.91 -8.97 -17.80
N ILE A 46 26.66 -7.77 -18.30
CA ILE A 46 25.41 -7.07 -18.03
C ILE A 46 24.29 -7.74 -18.81
N PRO A 47 23.23 -8.22 -18.15
CA PRO A 47 22.09 -8.79 -18.85
C PRO A 47 21.27 -7.68 -19.52
N VAL A 48 20.46 -8.02 -20.50
CA VAL A 48 19.49 -7.10 -21.07
C VAL A 48 18.46 -6.73 -19.99
N ILE A 49 18.28 -5.45 -19.73
CA ILE A 49 17.39 -4.93 -18.70
C ILE A 49 16.19 -4.25 -19.36
N GLY A 50 15.00 -4.76 -19.11
CA GLY A 50 13.74 -4.14 -19.52
C GLY A 50 13.03 -3.53 -18.31
N ILE A 51 12.70 -2.24 -18.39
CA ILE A 51 12.03 -1.51 -17.30
C ILE A 51 10.72 -0.95 -17.81
N ARG A 52 9.68 -1.02 -16.99
CA ARG A 52 8.38 -0.42 -17.28
C ARG A 52 7.75 0.15 -16.02
N PHE A 53 7.10 1.29 -16.16
CA PHE A 53 6.22 1.82 -15.15
C PHE A 53 4.83 1.15 -15.24
N ARG A 54 4.22 0.93 -14.09
CA ARG A 54 2.88 0.35 -13.98
C ARG A 54 2.04 1.16 -13.01
N ARG A 55 0.77 1.32 -13.36
CA ARG A 55 -0.22 1.95 -12.48
C ARG A 55 -0.59 0.98 -11.36
N PHE A 56 0.12 1.08 -10.25
CA PHE A 56 -0.21 0.37 -9.04
C PHE A 56 -1.05 1.24 -8.09
N THR A 57 -1.73 0.60 -7.14
CA THR A 57 -2.42 1.28 -6.04
C THR A 57 -1.51 1.63 -4.88
N SER A 58 -0.21 1.33 -4.99
CA SER A 58 0.84 1.59 -3.99
C SER A 58 2.21 1.68 -4.66
N LEU A 59 3.25 2.06 -3.88
CA LEU A 59 4.65 1.99 -4.33
C LEU A 59 5.14 0.54 -4.49
N ASN A 60 4.52 -0.19 -5.40
CA ASN A 60 4.91 -1.56 -5.66
C ASN A 60 6.04 -1.62 -6.70
N THR A 61 7.05 -2.46 -6.44
CA THR A 61 8.19 -2.67 -7.33
C THR A 61 8.48 -4.15 -7.44
N THR A 62 8.77 -4.63 -8.63
CA THR A 62 9.13 -6.03 -8.85
C THR A 62 10.31 -6.15 -9.78
N ILE A 63 11.18 -7.14 -9.51
CA ILE A 63 12.28 -7.53 -10.38
C ILE A 63 12.25 -9.04 -10.61
N ARG A 64 12.52 -9.48 -11.83
CA ARG A 64 12.55 -10.89 -12.19
C ARG A 64 13.63 -11.14 -13.22
N LEU A 65 14.38 -12.24 -13.07
CA LEU A 65 15.30 -12.77 -14.07
C LEU A 65 14.61 -13.89 -14.84
N ARG A 66 14.52 -13.77 -16.16
CA ARG A 66 13.95 -14.80 -17.03
C ARG A 66 14.80 -14.88 -18.30
N GLN A 67 15.24 -16.07 -18.67
CA GLN A 67 16.03 -16.32 -19.91
C GLN A 67 17.21 -15.36 -20.05
N GLY A 68 17.95 -15.13 -18.96
CA GLY A 68 19.11 -14.23 -18.96
C GLY A 68 18.77 -12.73 -19.06
N LYS A 69 17.50 -12.34 -19.05
CA LYS A 69 17.03 -10.95 -19.11
C LYS A 69 16.41 -10.53 -17.79
N ILE A 70 16.69 -9.31 -17.35
CA ILE A 70 16.09 -8.71 -16.16
C ILE A 70 14.86 -7.90 -16.56
N PHE A 71 13.73 -8.18 -15.91
CA PHE A 71 12.49 -7.41 -16.08
C PHE A 71 12.16 -6.71 -14.79
N VAL A 72 12.08 -5.37 -14.85
CA VAL A 72 11.72 -4.51 -13.73
C VAL A 72 10.37 -3.87 -13.99
N SER A 73 9.51 -3.86 -12.98
CA SER A 73 8.30 -3.05 -13.00
C SER A 73 8.30 -2.15 -11.78
N LEU A 74 8.19 -0.86 -12.00
CA LEU A 74 8.12 0.18 -10.96
C LEU A 74 6.73 0.81 -10.96
N SER A 75 6.31 1.32 -9.80
CA SER A 75 5.12 2.16 -9.75
C SER A 75 5.34 3.45 -10.54
N ASP A 76 4.33 3.92 -11.25
CA ASP A 76 4.30 5.21 -11.93
C ASP A 76 4.58 6.40 -10.97
N LEU A 77 4.36 6.23 -9.67
CA LEU A 77 4.80 7.16 -8.63
C LEU A 77 6.32 7.40 -8.60
N MET A 78 7.10 6.51 -9.20
CA MET A 78 8.56 6.62 -9.25
C MET A 78 9.05 7.40 -10.48
N GLU A 79 8.18 7.76 -11.42
CA GLU A 79 8.56 8.51 -12.64
C GLU A 79 9.17 9.88 -12.31
N GLY A 80 8.69 10.53 -11.24
CA GLY A 80 9.22 11.82 -10.76
C GLY A 80 10.19 11.71 -9.58
N ALA A 81 10.68 10.51 -9.26
CA ALA A 81 11.59 10.33 -8.14
C ALA A 81 12.98 10.92 -8.43
N PRO A 82 13.66 11.51 -7.44
CA PRO A 82 15.03 11.95 -7.58
C PRO A 82 15.95 10.81 -8.04
N GLU A 83 16.94 11.12 -8.87
CA GLU A 83 17.90 10.16 -9.43
C GLU A 83 18.57 9.32 -8.33
N SER A 84 18.95 9.95 -7.23
CA SER A 84 19.54 9.26 -6.08
C SER A 84 18.60 8.22 -5.44
N VAL A 85 17.28 8.39 -5.58
CA VAL A 85 16.26 7.42 -5.13
C VAL A 85 16.12 6.30 -6.16
N LEU A 86 16.25 6.62 -7.44
CA LEU A 86 16.25 5.61 -8.53
C LEU A 86 17.46 4.70 -8.42
N HIS A 87 18.65 5.22 -8.10
CA HIS A 87 19.84 4.43 -7.75
C HIS A 87 19.57 3.54 -6.54
N ALA A 88 18.99 4.09 -5.47
CA ALA A 88 18.70 3.32 -4.28
C ALA A 88 17.75 2.15 -4.54
N ILE A 89 16.68 2.34 -5.32
CA ILE A 89 15.74 1.25 -5.64
C ILE A 89 16.38 0.22 -6.59
N ALA A 90 17.19 0.67 -7.55
CA ALA A 90 17.93 -0.23 -8.45
C ALA A 90 18.87 -1.13 -7.64
N HIS A 91 19.69 -0.57 -6.75
CA HIS A 91 20.56 -1.31 -5.84
C HIS A 91 19.76 -2.34 -5.01
N ILE A 92 18.70 -1.89 -4.32
CA ILE A 92 17.88 -2.76 -3.47
C ILE A 92 17.28 -3.93 -4.25
N LEU A 93 16.77 -3.68 -5.45
CA LEU A 93 16.13 -4.71 -6.27
C LEU A 93 17.16 -5.71 -6.81
N LEU A 94 18.30 -5.24 -7.30
CA LEU A 94 19.36 -6.07 -7.81
C LEU A 94 20.02 -6.91 -6.70
N ALA A 95 20.33 -6.29 -5.55
CA ALA A 95 20.88 -7.00 -4.39
C ALA A 95 19.94 -8.14 -3.96
N LYS A 96 18.62 -7.88 -3.86
CA LYS A 96 17.64 -8.92 -3.54
C LYS A 96 17.55 -10.00 -4.60
N LEU A 97 17.62 -9.65 -5.90
CA LEU A 97 17.57 -10.61 -6.98
C LEU A 97 18.73 -11.60 -6.92
N TYR A 98 19.93 -11.10 -6.60
CA TYR A 98 21.17 -11.90 -6.53
C TYR A 98 21.51 -12.39 -5.12
N ARG A 99 20.65 -12.13 -4.12
CA ARG A 99 20.82 -12.51 -2.71
C ARG A 99 22.07 -11.88 -2.08
N GLU A 100 22.42 -10.70 -2.54
CA GLU A 100 23.51 -9.90 -1.98
C GLU A 100 22.99 -9.01 -0.82
N PRO A 101 23.83 -8.62 0.12
CA PRO A 101 23.45 -7.70 1.17
C PRO A 101 23.11 -6.32 0.58
N VAL A 102 22.00 -5.76 1.04
CA VAL A 102 21.59 -4.40 0.65
C VAL A 102 22.34 -3.39 1.52
N GLU A 103 23.00 -2.43 0.88
CA GLU A 103 23.70 -1.37 1.59
C GLU A 103 22.72 -0.53 2.45
N PRO A 104 23.00 -0.32 3.76
CA PRO A 104 22.10 0.40 4.66
C PRO A 104 21.74 1.81 4.21
N SER A 105 22.68 2.52 3.57
CA SER A 105 22.50 3.88 3.04
C SER A 105 21.41 3.92 1.96
N GLN A 106 21.34 2.92 1.08
CA GLN A 106 20.36 2.81 0.00
C GLN A 106 18.96 2.54 0.58
N ASN A 107 18.87 1.63 1.55
CA ASN A 107 17.63 1.39 2.28
C ASN A 107 17.12 2.66 2.98
N LEU A 108 18.01 3.41 3.62
CA LEU A 108 17.67 4.64 4.32
C LEU A 108 17.17 5.72 3.36
N ARG A 109 17.85 5.90 2.20
CA ARG A 109 17.48 6.86 1.17
C ARG A 109 16.11 6.56 0.59
N PHE A 110 15.89 5.33 0.17
CA PHE A 110 14.59 4.89 -0.34
C PHE A 110 13.48 5.05 0.70
N LYS A 111 13.74 4.69 1.95
CA LYS A 111 12.78 4.83 3.04
C LYS A 111 12.43 6.29 3.34
N ARG A 112 13.41 7.20 3.34
CA ARG A 112 13.14 8.65 3.51
C ARG A 112 12.22 9.18 2.42
N PHE A 113 12.44 8.80 1.17
CA PHE A 113 11.59 9.18 0.07
C PHE A 113 10.16 8.64 0.25
N THR A 114 10.00 7.34 0.47
CA THR A 114 8.69 6.69 0.58
C THR A 114 7.87 7.11 1.79
N THR A 115 8.51 7.63 2.83
CA THR A 115 7.86 8.13 4.05
C THR A 115 7.70 9.65 4.07
N SER A 116 8.12 10.35 3.01
CA SER A 116 7.91 11.79 2.91
C SER A 116 6.42 12.13 2.82
N SER A 117 6.04 13.28 3.38
CA SER A 117 4.63 13.71 3.40
C SER A 117 4.04 13.88 2.00
N ALA A 118 4.85 14.31 1.03
CA ALA A 118 4.43 14.46 -0.36
C ALA A 118 4.08 13.10 -0.99
N VAL A 119 4.98 12.12 -0.89
CA VAL A 119 4.77 10.78 -1.45
C VAL A 119 3.64 10.04 -0.72
N THR A 120 3.55 10.18 0.60
CA THR A 120 2.45 9.59 1.38
C THR A 120 1.09 10.11 0.90
N ARG A 121 0.94 11.43 0.73
CA ARG A 121 -0.30 12.04 0.19
C ARG A 121 -0.62 11.54 -1.22
N GLN A 122 0.38 11.41 -2.10
CA GLN A 122 0.16 10.86 -3.44
C GLN A 122 -0.31 9.42 -3.41
N ILE A 123 0.28 8.59 -2.53
CA ILE A 123 -0.14 7.20 -2.35
C ILE A 123 -1.59 7.13 -1.86
N ASP A 124 -1.96 7.95 -0.89
CA ASP A 124 -3.33 7.95 -0.35
C ASP A 124 -4.35 8.42 -1.40
N MET A 125 -4.02 9.45 -2.18
CA MET A 125 -4.84 9.90 -3.33
C MET A 125 -5.00 8.80 -4.38
N ILE A 126 -3.92 8.08 -4.72
CA ILE A 126 -3.97 6.99 -5.70
C ILE A 126 -4.77 5.81 -5.17
N ARG A 127 -4.65 5.47 -3.90
CA ARG A 127 -5.49 4.44 -3.27
C ARG A 127 -6.96 4.81 -3.36
N HIS A 128 -7.29 6.05 -3.06
CA HIS A 128 -8.66 6.55 -3.14
C HIS A 128 -9.22 6.51 -4.57
N THR A 129 -8.42 6.86 -5.58
CA THR A 129 -8.89 6.95 -6.97
C THR A 129 -8.80 5.64 -7.77
N ARG A 130 -7.83 4.76 -7.44
CA ARG A 130 -7.56 3.51 -8.20
C ARG A 130 -8.00 2.25 -7.47
N GLY A 131 -8.27 2.33 -6.16
CA GLY A 131 -8.75 1.21 -5.36
C GLY A 131 -10.23 0.98 -5.64
N SER A 132 -10.58 -0.03 -6.44
CA SER A 132 -11.96 -0.51 -6.48
C SER A 132 -12.09 -1.69 -5.52
N LYS A 133 -12.77 -1.51 -4.41
CA LYS A 133 -13.17 -2.60 -3.53
C LYS A 133 -14.65 -2.85 -3.71
N ARG A 134 -15.03 -4.10 -3.92
CA ARG A 134 -16.43 -4.50 -3.82
C ARG A 134 -16.74 -4.68 -2.35
N TYR A 135 -17.75 -4.00 -1.87
CA TYR A 135 -18.22 -4.08 -0.50
C TYR A 135 -19.47 -4.95 -0.43
N SER A 136 -19.48 -5.91 0.49
CA SER A 136 -20.64 -6.78 0.72
C SER A 136 -21.70 -6.13 1.63
N GLY A 137 -21.38 -4.93 2.18
CA GLY A 137 -22.21 -4.26 3.16
C GLY A 137 -22.01 -4.77 4.59
N PRO A 138 -22.66 -4.10 5.57
CA PRO A 138 -22.52 -4.38 7.00
C PRO A 138 -23.32 -5.60 7.46
N GLN A 139 -24.39 -5.95 6.75
CA GLN A 139 -25.26 -7.06 7.13
C GLN A 139 -24.60 -8.40 6.81
N GLY A 140 -24.35 -9.20 7.81
CA GLY A 140 -23.93 -10.58 7.72
C GLY A 140 -25.12 -11.53 7.83
N ARG A 141 -24.82 -12.83 7.90
CA ARG A 141 -25.82 -13.86 8.16
C ARG A 141 -26.22 -13.94 9.64
N PHE A 142 -25.29 -13.70 10.54
CA PHE A 142 -25.46 -13.85 11.99
C PHE A 142 -25.23 -12.54 12.74
N TYR A 143 -24.48 -11.63 12.18
CA TYR A 143 -24.12 -10.37 12.82
C TYR A 143 -24.28 -9.19 11.86
N ASP A 144 -24.78 -8.07 12.41
CA ASP A 144 -24.81 -6.78 11.74
C ASP A 144 -23.68 -5.89 12.32
N LEU A 145 -22.76 -5.47 11.46
CA LEU A 145 -21.61 -4.65 11.87
C LEU A 145 -22.03 -3.25 12.32
N GLU A 146 -23.15 -2.71 11.81
CA GLU A 146 -23.65 -1.40 12.24
C GLU A 146 -24.15 -1.46 13.68
N GLU A 147 -24.93 -2.51 14.01
CA GLU A 147 -25.41 -2.71 15.37
C GLU A 147 -24.23 -2.86 16.36
N VAL A 148 -23.21 -3.64 15.97
CA VAL A 148 -22.03 -3.83 16.79
C VAL A 148 -21.24 -2.52 16.95
N PHE A 149 -21.08 -1.77 15.85
CA PHE A 149 -20.40 -0.48 15.87
C PHE A 149 -21.09 0.53 16.79
N ASP A 150 -22.40 0.68 16.68
CA ASP A 150 -23.17 1.65 17.48
C ASP A 150 -23.10 1.30 18.97
N SER A 151 -23.21 0.02 19.31
CA SER A 151 -23.04 -0.45 20.69
C SER A 151 -21.65 -0.12 21.25
N LEU A 152 -20.59 -0.37 20.47
CA LEU A 152 -19.22 -0.07 20.87
C LEU A 152 -18.95 1.45 20.93
N ASN A 153 -19.50 2.20 19.98
CA ASN A 153 -19.35 3.66 19.93
C ASN A 153 -19.96 4.30 21.16
N ALA A 154 -21.17 3.91 21.54
CA ALA A 154 -21.81 4.39 22.74
C ALA A 154 -21.02 4.03 24.02
N ARG A 155 -20.51 2.78 24.09
CA ARG A 155 -19.85 2.23 25.27
C ARG A 155 -18.43 2.77 25.50
N PHE A 156 -17.63 2.92 24.45
CA PHE A 156 -16.20 3.23 24.57
C PHE A 156 -15.81 4.59 24.01
N PHE A 157 -16.66 5.20 23.19
CA PHE A 157 -16.35 6.47 22.50
C PHE A 157 -17.42 7.55 22.74
N SER A 158 -18.32 7.33 23.71
CA SER A 158 -19.41 8.28 24.07
C SER A 158 -20.30 8.66 22.88
N GLY A 159 -20.41 7.79 21.86
CA GLY A 159 -21.17 8.06 20.63
C GLY A 159 -20.51 9.09 19.68
N LEU A 160 -19.30 9.55 19.98
CA LEU A 160 -18.65 10.66 19.26
C LEU A 160 -17.81 10.22 18.06
N LEU A 161 -17.59 8.93 17.87
CA LEU A 161 -16.81 8.45 16.75
C LEU A 161 -17.65 8.47 15.47
N GLY A 162 -17.18 9.19 14.44
CA GLY A 162 -17.84 9.19 13.13
C GLY A 162 -17.89 7.79 12.54
N ARG A 163 -19.06 7.40 12.01
CA ARG A 163 -19.22 6.08 11.41
C ARG A 163 -18.55 6.02 10.06
N PRO A 164 -17.58 5.10 9.86
CA PRO A 164 -17.05 4.76 8.54
C PRO A 164 -18.03 3.84 7.81
N ASP A 165 -17.77 3.55 6.53
CA ASP A 165 -18.44 2.44 5.88
C ASP A 165 -18.01 1.12 6.53
N LEU A 166 -18.97 0.23 6.77
CA LEU A 166 -18.75 -1.07 7.41
C LEU A 166 -19.04 -2.18 6.42
N THR A 167 -18.17 -3.16 6.31
CA THR A 167 -18.37 -4.25 5.37
C THR A 167 -17.72 -5.56 5.80
N TRP A 168 -18.33 -6.64 5.42
CA TRP A 168 -17.73 -7.96 5.48
C TRP A 168 -16.78 -8.16 4.29
N SER A 169 -15.69 -8.91 4.50
CA SER A 169 -14.83 -9.35 3.39
C SER A 169 -15.58 -10.32 2.46
N GLU A 170 -15.22 -10.36 1.19
CA GLU A 170 -15.80 -11.32 0.24
C GLU A 170 -15.49 -12.77 0.63
N GLY A 171 -14.28 -13.04 1.13
CA GLY A 171 -13.80 -14.36 1.51
C GLY A 171 -13.61 -14.55 3.02
N MET A 172 -13.51 -15.81 3.45
CA MET A 172 -13.24 -16.21 4.84
C MET A 172 -11.73 -16.15 5.15
N SER A 173 -11.14 -14.95 5.15
CA SER A 173 -9.72 -14.77 5.44
C SER A 173 -9.41 -15.03 6.91
N LYS A 174 -8.42 -15.90 7.17
CA LYS A 174 -7.83 -16.11 8.50
C LYS A 174 -6.51 -15.33 8.68
N ARG A 175 -5.95 -14.78 7.61
CA ARG A 175 -4.69 -14.00 7.65
C ARG A 175 -4.92 -12.51 7.92
N SER A 176 -6.01 -11.96 7.39
CA SER A 176 -6.45 -10.60 7.65
C SER A 176 -7.86 -10.69 8.22
N LEU A 177 -7.98 -10.50 9.52
CA LEU A 177 -9.23 -10.67 10.25
C LEU A 177 -10.08 -9.41 10.21
N GLY A 178 -9.43 -8.25 10.17
CA GLY A 178 -10.02 -6.94 9.99
C GLY A 178 -8.98 -5.95 9.51
N HIS A 179 -9.41 -4.82 8.99
CA HIS A 179 -8.57 -3.65 8.76
C HIS A 179 -9.42 -2.40 8.54
N TYR A 180 -8.92 -1.29 9.05
CA TYR A 180 -9.41 0.03 8.69
C TYR A 180 -8.65 0.56 7.47
N ASP A 181 -9.37 0.93 6.42
CA ASP A 181 -8.84 1.59 5.24
C ASP A 181 -9.10 3.09 5.34
N ALA A 182 -8.11 3.83 5.81
CA ALA A 182 -8.23 5.28 6.00
C ALA A 182 -8.44 6.05 4.69
N ALA A 183 -7.97 5.52 3.55
CA ALA A 183 -8.14 6.18 2.25
C ALA A 183 -9.60 6.18 1.78
N HIS A 184 -10.35 5.14 2.11
CA HIS A 184 -11.76 5.00 1.74
C HIS A 184 -12.71 5.18 2.92
N ASN A 185 -12.18 5.43 4.13
CA ASN A 185 -12.94 5.50 5.37
C ASN A 185 -13.84 4.26 5.58
N VAL A 186 -13.27 3.07 5.47
CA VAL A 186 -13.99 1.80 5.52
C VAL A 186 -13.35 0.86 6.54
N ILE A 187 -14.15 0.21 7.37
CA ILE A 187 -13.73 -0.94 8.17
C ILE A 187 -14.20 -2.22 7.47
N VAL A 188 -13.27 -3.11 7.20
CA VAL A 188 -13.53 -4.44 6.66
C VAL A 188 -13.32 -5.47 7.76
N VAL A 189 -14.34 -6.32 8.01
CA VAL A 189 -14.26 -7.45 8.95
C VAL A 189 -14.29 -8.76 8.18
N SER A 190 -13.44 -9.71 8.54
CA SER A 190 -13.41 -11.01 7.86
C SER A 190 -14.71 -11.78 8.08
N ARG A 191 -15.29 -12.28 7.00
CA ARG A 191 -16.49 -13.12 7.02
C ARG A 191 -16.30 -14.44 7.80
N VAL A 192 -15.08 -14.80 8.17
CA VAL A 192 -14.80 -15.94 9.04
C VAL A 192 -15.47 -15.81 10.42
N PHE A 193 -15.81 -14.58 10.84
CA PHE A 193 -16.53 -14.30 12.08
C PHE A 193 -18.05 -14.36 11.95
N ASP A 194 -18.60 -14.29 10.74
CA ASP A 194 -20.04 -14.29 10.50
C ASP A 194 -20.61 -15.73 10.53
N ARG A 195 -20.55 -16.36 11.70
CA ARG A 195 -21.02 -17.73 11.94
C ARG A 195 -21.49 -17.91 13.39
N PRO A 196 -22.38 -18.87 13.66
CA PRO A 196 -22.96 -19.05 15.00
C PRO A 196 -21.93 -19.47 16.05
N SER A 197 -20.83 -20.10 15.64
CA SER A 197 -19.75 -20.50 16.54
C SER A 197 -18.78 -19.35 16.90
N SER A 198 -18.92 -18.17 16.31
CA SER A 198 -18.14 -16.99 16.67
C SER A 198 -18.80 -16.29 17.84
N PRO A 199 -18.14 -16.20 19.01
CA PRO A 199 -18.73 -15.50 20.13
C PRO A 199 -18.78 -13.98 19.84
N ARG A 200 -19.84 -13.30 20.28
CA ARG A 200 -20.07 -11.87 20.05
C ARG A 200 -18.88 -11.02 20.49
N TYR A 201 -18.28 -11.32 21.63
CA TYR A 201 -17.12 -10.57 22.14
C TYR A 201 -15.91 -10.59 21.19
N ALA A 202 -15.77 -11.65 20.37
CA ALA A 202 -14.64 -11.72 19.43
C ALA A 202 -14.82 -10.75 18.25
N ILE A 203 -16.06 -10.59 17.77
CA ILE A 203 -16.42 -9.63 16.72
C ILE A 203 -16.35 -8.20 17.28
N GLU A 204 -16.90 -8.00 18.48
CA GLU A 204 -16.84 -6.72 19.19
C GLU A 204 -15.39 -6.28 19.42
N TYR A 205 -14.50 -7.16 19.87
CA TYR A 205 -13.09 -6.84 20.03
C TYR A 205 -12.43 -6.44 18.70
N LEU A 206 -12.66 -7.25 17.66
CA LEU A 206 -12.07 -6.96 16.36
C LEU A 206 -12.54 -5.60 15.81
N LEU A 207 -13.84 -5.32 15.88
CA LEU A 207 -14.40 -4.06 15.43
C LEU A 207 -13.91 -2.91 16.32
N TYR A 208 -13.84 -3.09 17.64
CA TYR A 208 -13.25 -2.12 18.56
C TYR A 208 -11.80 -1.78 18.21
N HIS A 209 -10.98 -2.78 17.90
CA HIS A 209 -9.60 -2.59 17.44
C HIS A 209 -9.53 -1.70 16.19
N GLU A 210 -10.38 -1.98 15.20
CA GLU A 210 -10.42 -1.17 13.97
C GLU A 210 -10.99 0.25 14.23
N MET A 211 -11.93 0.39 15.16
CA MET A 211 -12.43 1.70 15.60
C MET A 211 -11.35 2.53 16.32
N LEU A 212 -10.43 1.90 17.04
CA LEU A 212 -9.28 2.61 17.60
C LEU A 212 -8.36 3.18 16.52
N HIS A 213 -8.30 2.62 15.32
CA HIS A 213 -7.56 3.21 14.20
C HIS A 213 -8.19 4.50 13.67
N LEU A 214 -9.51 4.69 13.80
CA LEU A 214 -10.15 5.98 13.49
C LEU A 214 -9.73 7.04 14.52
N LYS A 215 -9.69 6.66 15.80
CA LYS A 215 -9.31 7.58 16.90
C LYS A 215 -7.82 7.88 16.92
N HIS A 216 -6.98 6.89 16.63
CA HIS A 216 -5.52 6.95 16.67
C HIS A 216 -4.91 6.77 15.28
N PRO A 217 -4.87 7.82 14.44
CA PRO A 217 -4.30 7.72 13.12
C PRO A 217 -2.81 7.35 13.18
N VAL A 218 -2.36 6.66 12.15
CA VAL A 218 -0.95 6.24 12.02
C VAL A 218 -0.03 7.46 12.05
N ARG A 219 0.95 7.45 12.95
CA ARG A 219 1.96 8.51 13.09
C ARG A 219 3.33 8.02 12.66
N MET A 220 4.14 8.96 12.18
CA MET A 220 5.56 8.71 11.91
C MET A 220 6.40 9.06 13.14
N ARG A 221 7.24 8.14 13.58
CA ARG A 221 8.34 8.42 14.53
C ARG A 221 9.65 8.34 13.76
N GLY A 222 10.14 9.50 13.31
CA GLY A 222 11.24 9.56 12.35
C GLY A 222 10.84 8.83 11.06
N LEU A 223 11.59 7.81 10.66
CA LEU A 223 11.32 6.98 9.48
C LEU A 223 10.51 5.71 9.79
N ARG A 224 9.99 5.56 10.99
CA ARG A 224 9.23 4.38 11.41
C ARG A 224 7.74 4.70 11.52
N ARG A 225 6.92 3.94 10.82
CA ARG A 225 5.47 3.97 10.96
C ARG A 225 5.06 3.38 12.31
N CYS A 226 4.34 4.16 13.14
CA CYS A 226 3.76 3.70 14.38
C CYS A 226 2.25 3.55 14.17
N VAL A 227 1.80 2.31 13.99
CA VAL A 227 0.38 1.98 13.74
C VAL A 227 -0.36 1.86 15.06
N HIS A 228 0.22 1.15 16.05
CA HIS A 228 -0.32 0.99 17.38
C HIS A 228 0.55 1.76 18.37
N SER A 229 0.15 3.01 18.68
CA SER A 229 0.85 3.86 19.64
C SER A 229 0.66 3.35 21.08
N ARG A 230 1.32 4.01 22.05
CA ARG A 230 1.13 3.67 23.47
C ARG A 230 -0.31 3.92 23.91
N GLU A 231 -0.88 5.04 23.44
CA GLU A 231 -2.26 5.44 23.70
C GLU A 231 -3.25 4.43 23.12
N PHE A 232 -3.03 3.99 21.87
CA PHE A 232 -3.81 2.94 21.24
C PHE A 232 -3.84 1.66 22.10
N LYS A 233 -2.67 1.18 22.50
CA LYS A 233 -2.55 -0.05 23.30
C LYS A 233 -3.17 0.09 24.69
N SER A 234 -3.09 1.28 25.30
CA SER A 234 -3.71 1.54 26.60
C SER A 234 -5.23 1.48 26.49
N GLU A 235 -5.80 2.04 25.43
CA GLU A 235 -7.26 1.96 25.20
C GLU A 235 -7.70 0.55 24.78
N GLU A 236 -6.94 -0.13 23.92
CA GLU A 236 -7.21 -1.51 23.54
C GLU A 236 -7.30 -2.43 24.76
N ALA A 237 -6.44 -2.20 25.77
CA ALA A 237 -6.45 -2.98 27.03
C ALA A 237 -7.70 -2.75 27.88
N LEU A 238 -8.50 -1.73 27.60
CA LEU A 238 -9.77 -1.48 28.30
C LEU A 238 -10.91 -2.40 27.84
N PHE A 239 -10.69 -3.18 26.76
CA PHE A 239 -11.71 -4.12 26.31
C PHE A 239 -11.88 -5.27 27.33
N PRO A 240 -13.07 -5.47 27.92
CA PRO A 240 -13.24 -6.35 29.08
C PRO A 240 -12.87 -7.81 28.84
N GLN A 241 -13.18 -8.32 27.62
CA GLN A 241 -12.96 -9.72 27.23
C GLN A 241 -11.77 -9.85 26.27
N LEU A 242 -10.77 -9.01 26.45
CA LEU A 242 -9.57 -8.98 25.57
C LEU A 242 -8.87 -10.33 25.52
N ARG A 243 -8.67 -10.98 26.66
CA ARG A 243 -7.96 -12.28 26.75
C ARG A 243 -8.72 -13.39 26.03
N GLU A 244 -10.03 -13.45 26.24
CA GLU A 244 -10.92 -14.43 25.62
C GLU A 244 -11.00 -14.22 24.11
N ALA A 245 -11.10 -12.95 23.66
CA ALA A 245 -11.12 -12.59 22.25
C ALA A 245 -9.82 -12.99 21.55
N LEU A 246 -8.67 -12.66 22.13
CA LEU A 246 -7.37 -13.05 21.60
C LEU A 246 -7.17 -14.57 21.59
N ALA A 247 -7.64 -15.28 22.64
CA ALA A 247 -7.59 -16.73 22.69
C ALA A 247 -8.48 -17.39 21.62
N PHE A 248 -9.66 -16.82 21.34
CA PHE A 248 -10.52 -17.28 20.26
C PHE A 248 -9.88 -17.04 18.89
N ILE A 249 -9.37 -15.84 18.65
CA ILE A 249 -8.70 -15.46 17.39
C ILE A 249 -7.50 -16.37 17.09
N LYS A 250 -6.73 -16.71 18.10
CA LYS A 250 -5.55 -17.60 17.93
C LYS A 250 -5.93 -19.03 17.52
N ARG A 251 -7.17 -19.45 17.76
CA ARG A 251 -7.68 -20.79 17.41
C ARG A 251 -8.39 -20.85 16.05
N LEU A 252 -8.62 -19.73 15.39
CA LEU A 252 -9.21 -19.68 14.05
C LEU A 252 -8.26 -20.29 13.00
#